data_22471849097f1a93860205f1b12a80f5
#
_entry.id   22471849097f1a93860205f1b12a80f5
#
_cell.length_a   1.000
_cell.length_b   1.000
_cell.length_c   1.000
_cell.angle_alpha   90.00
_cell.angle_beta   90.00
_cell.angle_gamma   90.00
#
_symmetry.space_group_name_H-M   'P 1'
#
loop_
_entity.id
_entity.type
_entity.pdbx_description
1 polymer ?
#
loop_
_entity_poly.entity_id
_entity_poly.type
_entity_poly.pdbx_seq_one_letter_code
_entity_poly.pdbx_strand_id
1 'polypeptide(L)'
;MEVLDLQIFTRDGIFRETIFREALRNHPWKQYSGKPVVIQGCGEIELPTWSYLCALAELLPYASRVFYGEPNRPIPIWKKAPEPELS
;
A
#
# COMPACT_ATOMS: atom_id res chain seq x y z
N MET A 1 10.99 6.89 -3.88
CA MET A 1 9.63 6.34 -3.75
C MET A 1 9.62 5.27 -2.66
N GLU A 2 8.65 5.34 -1.78
CA GLU A 2 8.51 4.33 -0.74
C GLU A 2 7.96 3.04 -1.32
N VAL A 3 8.45 1.91 -0.85
CA VAL A 3 7.98 0.59 -1.28
C VAL A 3 7.21 -0.06 -0.14
N LEU A 4 5.97 -0.43 -0.41
CA LEU A 4 5.17 -1.18 0.53
C LEU A 4 5.01 -2.61 0.00
N ASP A 5 5.79 -3.52 0.57
CA ASP A 5 5.72 -4.94 0.21
C ASP A 5 4.73 -5.62 1.15
N LEU A 6 3.59 -6.07 0.61
CA LEU A 6 2.53 -6.65 1.44
C LEU A 6 2.94 -7.97 2.09
N GLN A 7 4.02 -8.57 1.65
CA GLN A 7 4.50 -9.80 2.28
C GLN A 7 4.95 -9.58 3.73
N ILE A 8 5.26 -8.32 4.10
CA ILE A 8 5.60 -8.02 5.49
C ILE A 8 4.42 -8.24 6.44
N PHE A 9 3.21 -8.30 5.90
CA PHE A 9 2.00 -8.52 6.70
C PHE A 9 1.62 -10.00 6.79
N THR A 10 2.47 -10.88 6.27
CA THR A 10 2.27 -12.33 6.39
C THR A 10 3.17 -12.87 7.49
N ARG A 11 2.88 -14.09 7.95
CA ARG A 11 3.68 -14.75 8.97
C ARG A 11 4.00 -16.18 8.54
N ASP A 12 5.25 -16.59 8.73
CA ASP A 12 5.71 -17.95 8.44
C ASP A 12 5.45 -18.36 6.98
N GLY A 13 5.56 -17.41 6.06
CA GLY A 13 5.38 -17.67 4.64
C GLY A 13 3.95 -17.97 4.23
N ILE A 14 2.98 -17.71 5.12
CA ILE A 14 1.57 -18.02 4.86
C ILE A 14 0.73 -16.77 5.04
N PHE A 15 -0.19 -16.55 4.09
CA PHE A 15 -1.17 -15.49 4.23
C PHE A 15 -2.33 -15.96 5.10
N ARG A 16 -2.63 -15.20 6.14
CA ARG A 16 -3.79 -15.44 7.00
C ARG A 16 -4.55 -14.14 7.18
N GLU A 17 -5.84 -14.16 6.92
CA GLU A 17 -6.65 -12.94 6.94
C GLU A 17 -6.58 -12.21 8.28
N THR A 18 -6.72 -12.94 9.40
CA THR A 18 -6.71 -12.31 10.72
C THR A 18 -5.39 -11.61 11.00
N ILE A 19 -4.28 -12.27 10.68
CA ILE A 19 -2.95 -11.71 10.90
C ILE A 19 -2.72 -10.52 9.98
N PHE A 20 -3.14 -10.62 8.74
CA PHE A 20 -2.99 -9.55 7.76
C PHE A 20 -3.76 -8.29 8.21
N ARG A 21 -5.01 -8.45 8.63
CA ARG A 21 -5.83 -7.31 9.06
C ARG A 21 -5.29 -6.65 10.32
N GLU A 22 -4.78 -7.45 11.25
CA GLU A 22 -4.17 -6.92 12.46
C GLU A 22 -2.89 -6.14 12.12
N ALA A 23 -2.05 -6.69 11.25
CA ALA A 23 -0.83 -6.02 10.81
C ALA A 23 -1.14 -4.72 10.08
N LEU A 24 -2.19 -4.70 9.25
CA LEU A 24 -2.64 -3.48 8.59
C LEU A 24 -2.99 -2.40 9.60
N ARG A 25 -3.75 -2.75 10.64
CA ARG A 25 -4.15 -1.77 11.66
C ARG A 25 -2.97 -1.18 12.41
N ASN A 26 -1.94 -2.00 12.64
CA ASN A 26 -0.80 -1.60 13.46
C ASN A 26 0.34 -0.98 12.67
N HIS A 27 0.24 -0.98 11.34
CA HIS A 27 1.29 -0.41 10.50
C HIS A 27 1.30 1.11 10.63
N PRO A 28 2.48 1.73 10.71
CA PRO A 28 2.56 3.20 10.87
C PRO A 28 2.34 3.92 9.54
N TRP A 29 1.09 4.04 9.13
CA TRP A 29 0.72 4.62 7.83
C TRP A 29 1.11 6.08 7.68
N LYS A 30 1.22 6.83 8.78
CA LYS A 30 1.60 8.24 8.75
C LYS A 30 3.00 8.47 8.16
N GLN A 31 3.84 7.45 8.16
CA GLN A 31 5.18 7.57 7.57
C GLN A 31 5.13 7.86 6.06
N TYR A 32 4.01 7.57 5.42
CA TYR A 32 3.84 7.80 3.98
C TYR A 32 3.27 9.18 3.65
N SER A 33 3.08 10.04 4.64
CA SER A 33 2.48 11.36 4.43
C SER A 33 3.23 12.18 3.39
N GLY A 34 2.53 12.58 2.34
CA GLY A 34 3.10 13.38 1.27
C GLY A 34 4.05 12.65 0.34
N LYS A 35 4.16 11.33 0.46
CA LYS A 35 5.13 10.54 -0.31
C LYS A 35 4.45 9.68 -1.37
N PRO A 36 5.12 9.47 -2.52
CA PRO A 36 4.66 8.46 -3.47
C PRO A 36 5.03 7.07 -2.96
N VAL A 37 4.08 6.14 -3.07
CA VAL A 37 4.23 4.77 -2.56
C VAL A 37 3.88 3.77 -3.66
N VAL A 38 4.72 2.75 -3.85
CA VAL A 38 4.39 1.63 -4.72
C VAL A 38 4.00 0.44 -3.85
N ILE A 39 2.81 -0.12 -4.11
CA ILE A 39 2.36 -1.34 -3.45
C ILE A 39 2.93 -2.50 -4.26
N GLN A 40 3.89 -3.20 -3.67
CA GLN A 40 4.54 -4.32 -4.33
C GLN A 40 3.83 -5.62 -3.97
N GLY A 41 3.39 -6.34 -5.01
CA GLY A 41 2.66 -7.59 -4.81
C GLY A 41 3.40 -8.81 -5.29
N CYS A 42 4.55 -8.63 -5.93
CA CYS A 42 5.32 -9.74 -6.46
C CYS A 42 6.20 -10.34 -5.39
N GLY A 43 6.04 -11.63 -5.12
CA GLY A 43 6.86 -12.32 -4.14
C GLY A 43 6.50 -13.80 -4.15
N GLU A 44 7.10 -14.55 -3.24
CA GLU A 44 6.90 -15.99 -3.14
C GLU A 44 5.55 -16.36 -2.55
N ILE A 45 4.93 -15.44 -1.83
CA ILE A 45 3.65 -15.69 -1.18
C ILE A 45 2.55 -15.12 -2.07
N GLU A 46 1.62 -15.98 -2.45
CA GLU A 46 0.47 -15.55 -3.21
C GLU A 46 -0.51 -14.82 -2.29
N LEU A 47 -0.86 -13.59 -2.68
CA LEU A 47 -1.76 -12.74 -1.90
C LEU A 47 -3.10 -12.59 -2.62
N PRO A 48 -4.21 -12.61 -1.87
CA PRO A 48 -5.51 -12.38 -2.49
C PRO A 48 -5.61 -10.95 -3.02
N THR A 49 -6.37 -10.77 -4.09
CA THR A 49 -6.51 -9.47 -4.74
C THR A 49 -6.98 -8.39 -3.76
N TRP A 50 -7.90 -8.73 -2.86
CA TRP A 50 -8.44 -7.74 -1.93
C TRP A 50 -7.40 -7.19 -0.95
N SER A 51 -6.28 -7.90 -0.75
CA SER A 51 -5.22 -7.40 0.14
C SER A 51 -4.61 -6.10 -0.39
N TYR A 52 -4.47 -5.98 -1.71
CA TYR A 52 -3.93 -4.77 -2.33
C TYR A 52 -4.91 -3.60 -2.19
N LEU A 53 -6.21 -3.90 -2.27
CA LEU A 53 -7.24 -2.88 -2.09
C LEU A 53 -7.27 -2.35 -0.66
N CYS A 54 -7.07 -3.24 0.31
CA CYS A 54 -6.99 -2.83 1.72
C CYS A 54 -5.80 -1.91 1.96
N ALA A 55 -4.64 -2.24 1.39
CA ALA A 55 -3.45 -1.41 1.52
C ALA A 55 -3.66 -0.05 0.85
N LEU A 56 -4.25 -0.03 -0.34
CA LEU A 56 -4.57 1.21 -1.03
C LEU A 56 -5.46 2.10 -0.17
N ALA A 57 -6.52 1.52 0.41
CA ALA A 57 -7.45 2.29 1.25
C ALA A 57 -6.74 2.93 2.43
N GLU A 58 -5.80 2.22 3.06
CA GLU A 58 -5.04 2.76 4.18
C GLU A 58 -4.09 3.88 3.75
N LEU A 59 -3.57 3.83 2.52
CA LEU A 59 -2.65 4.83 2.01
C LEU A 59 -3.32 6.14 1.60
N LEU A 60 -4.59 6.08 1.18
CA LEU A 60 -5.27 7.25 0.62
C LEU A 60 -5.23 8.50 1.51
N PRO A 61 -5.39 8.41 2.84
CA PRO A 61 -5.33 9.60 3.69
C PRO A 61 -3.94 10.24 3.78
N TYR A 62 -2.89 9.52 3.44
CA TYR A 62 -1.52 9.97 3.69
C TYR A 62 -0.70 10.17 2.44
N ALA A 63 -0.68 9.19 1.53
CA ALA A 63 0.22 9.22 0.38
C ALA A 63 -0.14 10.31 -0.62
N SER A 64 0.87 10.82 -1.33
CA SER A 64 0.63 11.79 -2.41
C SER A 64 0.27 11.10 -3.71
N ARG A 65 0.79 9.90 -3.93
CA ARG A 65 0.52 9.08 -5.12
C ARG A 65 0.65 7.62 -4.71
N VAL A 66 -0.11 6.75 -5.39
CA VAL A 66 0.01 5.32 -5.17
C VAL A 66 0.20 4.63 -6.51
N PHE A 67 1.17 3.72 -6.53
CA PHE A 67 1.49 2.90 -7.68
C PHE A 67 1.32 1.43 -7.30
N TYR A 68 1.24 0.59 -8.31
CA TYR A 68 1.17 -0.86 -8.11
C TYR A 68 2.22 -1.54 -8.97
N GLY A 69 2.80 -2.61 -8.46
CA GLY A 69 3.71 -3.45 -9.22
C GLY A 69 5.10 -3.49 -8.59
N GLU A 70 6.12 -3.38 -9.43
CA GLU A 70 7.50 -3.39 -8.98
C GLU A 70 8.08 -1.98 -8.94
N PRO A 71 9.03 -1.69 -8.04
CA PRO A 71 9.61 -0.35 -7.94
C PRO A 71 10.26 0.14 -9.23
N ASN A 72 10.77 -0.76 -10.07
CA ASN A 72 11.40 -0.40 -11.35
C ASN A 72 10.38 -0.27 -12.49
N ARG A 73 9.16 -0.71 -12.30
CA ARG A 73 8.08 -0.62 -13.30
C ARG A 73 6.75 -0.30 -12.63
N PRO A 74 6.65 0.83 -11.93
CA PRO A 74 5.44 1.16 -11.18
C PRO A 74 4.31 1.57 -12.11
N ILE A 75 3.12 1.06 -11.83
CA ILE A 75 1.91 1.43 -12.57
C ILE A 75 1.13 2.43 -11.71
N PRO A 76 0.93 3.66 -12.18
CA PRO A 76 0.19 4.65 -11.39
C PRO A 76 -1.29 4.25 -11.27
N ILE A 77 -1.81 4.24 -10.06
CA ILE A 77 -3.21 3.90 -9.84
C ILE A 77 -4.00 5.00 -9.14
N TRP A 78 -3.32 5.93 -8.46
CA TRP A 78 -4.01 7.02 -7.77
C TRP A 78 -3.05 8.18 -7.53
N LYS A 79 -3.58 9.38 -7.65
CA LYS A 79 -2.85 10.61 -7.33
C LYS A 79 -3.78 11.50 -6.52
N LYS A 80 -3.25 12.04 -5.44
CA LYS A 80 -4.01 12.97 -4.61
C LYS A 80 -4.34 14.22 -5.42
N ALA A 81 -5.61 14.58 -5.44
CA ALA A 81 -6.04 15.79 -6.12
C ALA A 81 -5.48 17.02 -5.41
N PRO A 82 -5.06 18.06 -6.14
CA PRO A 82 -4.68 19.31 -5.50
C PRO A 82 -5.87 19.88 -4.75
N GLU A 83 -5.60 20.49 -3.58
CA GLU A 83 -6.67 21.13 -2.84
C GLU A 83 -7.32 22.22 -3.70
N PRO A 84 -8.66 22.30 -3.72
CA PRO A 84 -9.30 23.35 -4.47
C PRO A 84 -8.88 24.70 -3.90
N GLU A 85 -8.47 25.60 -4.81
CA GLU A 85 -8.15 26.95 -4.39
C GLU A 85 -9.44 27.60 -3.93
N LEU A 86 -9.42 28.07 -2.69
CA LEU A 86 -10.50 28.88 -2.20
C LEU A 86 -10.32 30.28 -2.80
N SER A 87 -11.04 30.51 -3.83
CA SER A 87 -11.07 31.85 -4.41
C SER A 87 -11.99 32.75 -3.59
#